data_f422b672e7b18fc826a270bb8b4dbafc
#
_entry.id   f422b672e7b18fc826a270bb8b4dbafc
#
_cell.length_a   1.000
_cell.length_b   1.000
_cell.length_c   1.000
_cell.angle_alpha   90.00
_cell.angle_beta   90.00
_cell.angle_gamma   90.00
#
_symmetry.space_group_name_H-M   'P 1'
#
loop_
_entity.id
_entity.type
_entity.pdbx_description
1 polymer ?
#
loop_
_entity_poly.entity_id
_entity_poly.type
_entity_poly.pdbx_seq_one_letter_code
_entity_poly.pdbx_strand_id
1 'polypeptide(L)'
;AQAPAVTPAGRRITVLGNAANVDEVRRALDAGAEGIGLFRSEFLYMQGPALPDEETQFAAYRAAAELCGARPLTVRTLDIGGDKALPYMHFEPEENPFLGWRAIRVSLAMPELFRTQLRALLRASAFGNVRVMFPMIASVGEFRAAKAVVETCMAELDAEGVAYDRDIALGVMIETPAAVFIADELAARARFFSIGTNDLTQMTFGFSRDDAAKFLGAYYDTKIYENDPFQHLDVNGVGKLVEMACKLGRQTNPDLELGICGEHGGDPSSIAFCHKVGLDYVSCSPFRVPIARLAAAQAAIREQRQ
;
A
#
# COMPACT_ATOMS: atom_id res chain seq x y z
N ALA A 1 20.38 -16.22 1.92
CA ALA A 1 19.09 -15.52 2.15
C ALA A 1 19.23 -13.99 2.18
N GLN A 2 20.44 -13.45 2.35
CA GLN A 2 20.67 -11.99 2.46
C GLN A 2 21.05 -11.30 1.13
N ALA A 3 21.32 -12.06 0.08
CA ALA A 3 21.64 -11.46 -1.21
C ALA A 3 20.41 -10.82 -1.86
N PRO A 4 20.52 -9.62 -2.50
CA PRO A 4 19.41 -9.02 -3.21
C PRO A 4 18.95 -9.89 -4.38
N ALA A 5 17.65 -9.86 -4.67
CA ALA A 5 17.08 -10.52 -5.84
C ALA A 5 17.37 -9.65 -7.09
N VAL A 6 18.53 -9.88 -7.71
CA VAL A 6 18.97 -9.16 -8.90
C VAL A 6 18.82 -10.05 -10.11
N THR A 7 18.23 -9.53 -11.19
CA THR A 7 18.22 -10.19 -12.48
C THR A 7 19.63 -10.15 -13.07
N PRO A 8 19.99 -11.11 -13.92
CA PRO A 8 21.26 -11.01 -14.67
C PRO A 8 21.32 -9.83 -15.65
N ALA A 9 20.16 -9.31 -16.08
CA ALA A 9 20.08 -8.04 -16.79
C ALA A 9 20.26 -6.81 -15.86
N GLY A 10 20.57 -7.02 -14.56
CA GLY A 10 20.80 -5.97 -13.58
C GLY A 10 19.52 -5.38 -12.99
N ARG A 11 18.35 -5.85 -13.37
CA ARG A 11 17.08 -5.37 -12.82
C ARG A 11 16.84 -6.02 -11.45
N ARG A 12 16.57 -5.20 -10.45
CA ARG A 12 16.30 -5.62 -9.08
C ARG A 12 14.81 -5.49 -8.78
N ILE A 13 14.20 -6.54 -8.20
CA ILE A 13 12.94 -6.43 -7.50
C ILE A 13 13.25 -6.36 -6.01
N THR A 14 12.84 -5.28 -5.39
CA THR A 14 12.97 -5.10 -3.95
C THR A 14 11.86 -5.87 -3.24
N VAL A 15 12.17 -6.61 -2.18
CA VAL A 15 11.19 -7.31 -1.37
C VAL A 15 11.01 -6.57 -0.05
N LEU A 16 9.84 -5.97 0.12
CA LEU A 16 9.43 -5.22 1.30
C LEU A 16 8.48 -6.03 2.17
N GLY A 17 8.33 -5.60 3.42
CA GLY A 17 7.40 -6.20 4.37
C GLY A 17 6.11 -5.40 4.52
N ASN A 18 5.01 -6.11 4.83
CA ASN A 18 3.78 -5.53 5.35
C ASN A 18 3.80 -5.62 6.87
N ALA A 19 3.44 -4.55 7.57
CA ALA A 19 3.42 -4.49 9.02
C ALA A 19 2.23 -3.68 9.52
N ALA A 20 1.76 -3.99 10.72
CA ALA A 20 0.68 -3.27 11.39
C ALA A 20 1.15 -2.60 12.70
N ASN A 21 2.33 -2.94 13.17
CA ASN A 21 2.96 -2.41 14.39
C ASN A 21 4.48 -2.54 14.33
N VAL A 22 5.16 -1.96 15.33
CA VAL A 22 6.62 -1.91 15.42
C VAL A 22 7.25 -3.30 15.51
N ASP A 23 6.59 -4.25 16.18
CA ASP A 23 7.10 -5.62 16.30
C ASP A 23 7.03 -6.38 14.97
N GLU A 24 6.01 -6.13 14.18
CA GLU A 24 5.92 -6.68 12.82
C GLU A 24 6.95 -6.04 11.87
N VAL A 25 7.26 -4.75 12.03
CA VAL A 25 8.38 -4.11 11.33
C VAL A 25 9.67 -4.86 11.63
N ARG A 26 9.99 -5.10 12.91
CA ARG A 26 11.20 -5.84 13.30
C ARG A 26 11.21 -7.24 12.67
N ARG A 27 10.12 -8.00 12.80
CA ARG A 27 10.00 -9.34 12.21
C ARG A 27 10.20 -9.35 10.70
N ALA A 28 9.65 -8.37 9.98
CA ALA A 28 9.84 -8.27 8.53
C ALA A 28 11.32 -8.03 8.18
N LEU A 29 11.97 -7.13 8.88
CA LEU A 29 13.39 -6.82 8.67
C LEU A 29 14.29 -8.02 9.03
N ASP A 30 14.00 -8.72 10.12
CA ASP A 30 14.71 -9.94 10.52
C ASP A 30 14.53 -11.08 9.51
N ALA A 31 13.32 -11.16 8.87
CA ALA A 31 13.07 -12.10 7.78
C ALA A 31 13.77 -11.73 6.47
N GLY A 32 14.44 -10.59 6.41
CA GLY A 32 15.21 -10.12 5.26
C GLY A 32 14.48 -9.14 4.34
N ALA A 33 13.39 -8.51 4.80
CA ALA A 33 12.77 -7.42 4.08
C ALA A 33 13.72 -6.21 3.96
N GLU A 34 13.67 -5.57 2.80
CA GLU A 34 14.53 -4.43 2.47
C GLU A 34 13.90 -3.08 2.87
N GLY A 35 12.86 -3.13 3.67
CA GLY A 35 12.06 -2.03 4.19
C GLY A 35 10.62 -2.44 4.36
N ILE A 36 9.74 -1.47 4.58
CA ILE A 36 8.29 -1.68 4.75
C ILE A 36 7.55 -0.99 3.61
N GLY A 37 6.88 -1.80 2.77
CA GLY A 37 6.09 -1.32 1.65
C GLY A 37 4.65 -0.97 2.03
N LEU A 38 4.17 -1.49 3.17
CA LEU A 38 2.86 -1.17 3.73
C LEU A 38 2.90 -1.24 5.25
N PHE A 39 2.86 -0.09 5.90
CA PHE A 39 2.53 -0.01 7.32
C PHE A 39 1.04 0.38 7.45
N ARG A 40 0.25 -0.52 8.03
CA ARG A 40 -1.19 -0.36 8.23
C ARG A 40 -1.44 0.43 9.52
N SER A 41 -1.75 1.71 9.40
CA SER A 41 -1.91 2.61 10.55
C SER A 41 -3.17 2.35 11.37
N GLU A 42 -4.16 1.61 10.84
CA GLU A 42 -5.45 1.34 11.49
C GLU A 42 -5.30 0.71 12.88
N PHE A 43 -4.28 -0.12 13.06
CA PHE A 43 -4.05 -0.80 14.34
C PHE A 43 -3.80 0.18 15.50
N LEU A 44 -3.21 1.34 15.25
CA LEU A 44 -3.05 2.37 16.27
C LEU A 44 -4.38 2.91 16.77
N TYR A 45 -5.35 2.99 15.87
CA TYR A 45 -6.71 3.45 16.18
C TYR A 45 -7.56 2.38 16.87
N MET A 46 -7.21 1.11 16.71
CA MET A 46 -7.94 -0.01 17.32
C MET A 46 -7.48 -0.34 18.75
N GLN A 47 -6.35 0.18 19.20
CA GLN A 47 -5.75 -0.17 20.48
C GLN A 47 -6.33 0.56 21.70
N GLY A 48 -7.05 1.66 21.51
CA GLY A 48 -7.53 2.52 22.59
C GLY A 48 -9.04 2.77 22.58
N PRO A 49 -9.55 3.38 23.64
CA PRO A 49 -10.96 3.75 23.74
C PRO A 49 -11.29 5.07 23.02
N ALA A 50 -10.29 5.77 22.48
CA ALA A 50 -10.41 7.06 21.80
C ALA A 50 -9.41 7.16 20.66
N LEU A 51 -9.58 8.19 19.81
CA LEU A 51 -8.64 8.51 18.73
C LEU A 51 -7.23 8.74 19.31
N PRO A 52 -6.19 8.10 18.75
CA PRO A 52 -4.83 8.34 19.16
C PRO A 52 -4.43 9.80 18.84
N ASP A 53 -3.86 10.48 19.81
CA ASP A 53 -3.34 11.83 19.65
C ASP A 53 -2.07 11.85 18.78
N GLU A 54 -1.59 13.05 18.46
CA GLU A 54 -0.39 13.25 17.63
C GLU A 54 0.86 12.62 18.27
N GLU A 55 1.03 12.72 19.59
CA GLU A 55 2.19 12.15 20.29
C GLU A 55 2.21 10.63 20.27
N THR A 56 1.07 10.00 20.50
CA THR A 56 0.91 8.54 20.44
C THR A 56 1.24 8.02 19.05
N GLN A 57 0.72 8.67 18.00
CA GLN A 57 0.99 8.30 16.62
C GLN A 57 2.45 8.56 16.25
N PHE A 58 2.99 9.71 16.62
CA PHE A 58 4.39 10.08 16.37
C PHE A 58 5.35 9.07 17.00
N ALA A 59 5.12 8.67 18.25
CA ALA A 59 5.97 7.69 18.92
C ALA A 59 6.02 6.35 18.17
N ALA A 60 4.88 5.87 17.69
CA ALA A 60 4.80 4.63 16.93
C ALA A 60 5.49 4.74 15.55
N TYR A 61 5.22 5.80 14.78
CA TYR A 61 5.83 6.00 13.47
C TYR A 61 7.33 6.25 13.57
N ARG A 62 7.77 7.02 14.57
CA ARG A 62 9.18 7.25 14.85
C ARG A 62 9.91 5.95 15.15
N ALA A 63 9.38 5.12 16.06
CA ALA A 63 10.00 3.84 16.40
C ALA A 63 10.14 2.92 15.17
N ALA A 64 9.13 2.88 14.30
CA ALA A 64 9.17 2.16 13.04
C ALA A 64 10.23 2.75 12.07
N ALA A 65 10.30 4.08 11.96
CA ALA A 65 11.26 4.78 11.11
C ALA A 65 12.71 4.53 11.55
N GLU A 66 12.99 4.62 12.86
CA GLU A 66 14.30 4.33 13.43
C GLU A 66 14.76 2.88 13.19
N LEU A 67 13.84 1.90 13.28
CA LEU A 67 14.13 0.50 12.92
C LEU A 67 14.44 0.32 11.44
N CYS A 68 13.74 1.02 10.56
CA CYS A 68 13.99 0.97 9.13
C CYS A 68 15.30 1.69 8.75
N GLY A 69 15.66 2.77 9.44
CA GLY A 69 16.80 3.61 9.11
C GLY A 69 16.68 4.22 7.72
N ALA A 70 17.64 3.99 6.85
CA ALA A 70 17.62 4.47 5.46
C ALA A 70 16.66 3.69 4.54
N ARG A 71 16.16 2.52 4.98
CA ARG A 71 15.22 1.69 4.23
C ARG A 71 13.83 2.34 4.23
N PRO A 72 13.03 2.18 3.16
CA PRO A 72 11.72 2.81 3.09
C PRO A 72 10.76 2.29 4.17
N LEU A 73 10.01 3.21 4.76
CA LEU A 73 8.83 2.95 5.58
C LEU A 73 7.63 3.64 4.94
N THR A 74 6.86 2.89 4.17
CA THR A 74 5.65 3.41 3.53
C THR A 74 4.46 3.24 4.47
N VAL A 75 3.94 4.34 4.98
CA VAL A 75 2.78 4.35 5.87
C VAL A 75 1.53 4.71 5.08
N ARG A 76 0.55 3.82 5.10
CA ARG A 76 -0.78 4.10 4.57
C ARG A 76 -1.55 4.96 5.57
N THR A 77 -2.10 6.09 5.12
CA THR A 77 -3.02 6.86 5.95
C THR A 77 -4.25 6.03 6.29
N LEU A 78 -5.00 6.46 7.29
CA LEU A 78 -6.07 5.69 7.89
C LEU A 78 -7.03 5.08 6.84
N ASP A 79 -7.18 3.76 6.89
CA ASP A 79 -8.13 3.00 6.08
C ASP A 79 -9.13 2.29 7.01
N ILE A 80 -10.00 3.07 7.64
CA ILE A 80 -11.15 2.61 8.44
C ILE A 80 -12.44 2.82 7.66
N GLY A 81 -13.51 2.19 8.12
CA GLY A 81 -14.79 2.08 7.46
C GLY A 81 -14.96 0.67 6.88
N GLY A 82 -16.06 0.42 6.25
CA GLY A 82 -16.37 -0.93 5.80
C GLY A 82 -16.58 -1.88 7.00
N ASP A 83 -15.75 -2.90 7.09
CA ASP A 83 -15.76 -3.91 8.15
C ASP A 83 -15.00 -3.49 9.43
N LYS A 84 -14.23 -2.41 9.38
CA LYS A 84 -13.38 -1.93 10.48
C LYS A 84 -14.08 -0.85 11.29
N ALA A 85 -14.98 -1.26 12.16
CA ALA A 85 -15.63 -0.34 13.10
C ALA A 85 -14.69 0.02 14.25
N LEU A 86 -14.66 1.31 14.62
CA LEU A 86 -14.01 1.78 15.84
C LEU A 86 -15.09 2.07 16.89
N PRO A 87 -14.93 1.62 18.14
CA PRO A 87 -15.98 1.74 19.14
C PRO A 87 -16.38 3.17 19.51
N TYR A 88 -15.53 4.14 19.17
CA TYR A 88 -15.72 5.57 19.44
C TYR A 88 -16.01 6.38 18.16
N MET A 89 -16.11 5.73 16.99
CA MET A 89 -16.53 6.36 15.73
C MET A 89 -17.82 5.68 15.24
N HIS A 90 -18.86 6.47 15.10
CA HIS A 90 -20.15 5.99 14.62
C HIS A 90 -20.31 6.37 13.15
N PHE A 91 -20.41 5.37 12.32
CA PHE A 91 -20.79 5.53 10.91
C PHE A 91 -22.21 5.02 10.72
N GLU A 92 -22.96 5.68 9.85
CA GLU A 92 -24.27 5.18 9.43
C GLU A 92 -24.10 3.79 8.79
N PRO A 93 -25.05 2.86 9.03
CA PRO A 93 -25.03 1.57 8.37
C PRO A 93 -25.07 1.70 6.84
N GLU A 94 -24.25 0.92 6.17
CA GLU A 94 -24.16 0.91 4.70
C GLU A 94 -24.49 -0.48 4.16
N GLU A 95 -25.14 -0.54 3.01
CA GLU A 95 -25.45 -1.81 2.32
C GLU A 95 -24.19 -2.48 1.77
N ASN A 96 -23.22 -1.68 1.32
CA ASN A 96 -21.95 -2.13 0.76
C ASN A 96 -20.77 -1.39 1.40
N PRO A 97 -20.41 -1.69 2.66
CA PRO A 97 -19.42 -0.92 3.43
C PRO A 97 -18.06 -0.80 2.77
N PHE A 98 -17.58 -1.85 2.06
CA PHE A 98 -16.30 -1.80 1.34
C PHE A 98 -16.26 -0.78 0.21
N LEU A 99 -17.41 -0.47 -0.39
CA LEU A 99 -17.56 0.50 -1.46
C LEU A 99 -18.01 1.87 -0.97
N GLY A 100 -18.21 2.04 0.32
CA GLY A 100 -18.85 3.17 0.93
C GLY A 100 -17.91 4.16 1.60
N TRP A 101 -18.26 4.54 2.82
CA TRP A 101 -17.60 5.56 3.61
C TRP A 101 -16.37 5.00 4.31
N ARG A 102 -15.22 5.08 3.64
CA ARG A 102 -13.96 4.55 4.16
C ARG A 102 -12.73 5.31 3.65
N ALA A 103 -11.61 5.10 4.33
CA ALA A 103 -10.26 5.50 3.91
C ALA A 103 -10.14 7.01 3.63
N ILE A 104 -9.67 7.40 2.46
CA ILE A 104 -9.46 8.81 2.10
C ILE A 104 -10.76 9.64 2.17
N ARG A 105 -11.91 9.02 1.92
CA ARG A 105 -13.21 9.69 2.02
C ARG A 105 -13.49 10.16 3.44
N VAL A 106 -13.20 9.29 4.42
CA VAL A 106 -13.28 9.63 5.86
C VAL A 106 -12.25 10.68 6.23
N SER A 107 -11.00 10.49 5.81
CA SER A 107 -9.89 11.40 6.16
C SER A 107 -10.15 12.82 5.66
N LEU A 108 -10.63 12.99 4.44
CA LEU A 108 -10.93 14.31 3.87
C LEU A 108 -12.15 14.98 4.52
N ALA A 109 -13.11 14.20 5.00
CA ALA A 109 -14.28 14.74 5.69
C ALA A 109 -14.05 15.01 7.17
N MET A 110 -12.97 14.50 7.75
CA MET A 110 -12.58 14.70 9.16
C MET A 110 -11.20 15.38 9.24
N PRO A 111 -11.11 16.70 8.96
CA PRO A 111 -9.84 17.40 8.80
C PRO A 111 -8.91 17.29 10.02
N GLU A 112 -9.44 17.35 11.23
CA GLU A 112 -8.61 17.26 12.44
C GLU A 112 -8.00 15.87 12.64
N LEU A 113 -8.75 14.81 12.35
CA LEU A 113 -8.24 13.46 12.37
C LEU A 113 -7.10 13.28 11.35
N PHE A 114 -7.32 13.74 10.13
CA PHE A 114 -6.34 13.63 9.05
C PHE A 114 -5.10 14.48 9.32
N ARG A 115 -5.29 15.72 9.78
CA ARG A 115 -4.21 16.61 10.16
C ARG A 115 -3.34 16.01 11.28
N THR A 116 -3.95 15.46 12.33
CA THR A 116 -3.24 14.79 13.44
C THR A 116 -2.35 13.67 12.94
N GLN A 117 -2.85 12.80 12.06
CA GLN A 117 -2.07 11.72 11.49
C GLN A 117 -0.92 12.24 10.62
N LEU A 118 -1.19 13.19 9.73
CA LEU A 118 -0.18 13.72 8.82
C LEU A 118 0.93 14.48 9.55
N ARG A 119 0.61 15.25 10.60
CA ARG A 119 1.61 15.90 11.44
C ARG A 119 2.52 14.89 12.13
N ALA A 120 1.95 13.81 12.68
CA ALA A 120 2.72 12.73 13.30
C ALA A 120 3.66 12.05 12.29
N LEU A 121 3.20 11.79 11.07
CA LEU A 121 4.00 11.19 10.00
C LEU A 121 5.13 12.13 9.54
N LEU A 122 4.84 13.40 9.34
CA LEU A 122 5.83 14.41 8.99
C LEU A 122 6.93 14.51 10.06
N ARG A 123 6.55 14.61 11.34
CA ARG A 123 7.50 14.62 12.45
C ARG A 123 8.37 13.35 12.48
N ALA A 124 7.77 12.19 12.24
CA ALA A 124 8.51 10.92 12.20
C ALA A 124 9.49 10.85 11.02
N SER A 125 9.25 11.57 9.94
CA SER A 125 10.12 11.59 8.76
C SER A 125 11.51 12.20 9.01
N ALA A 126 11.68 12.94 10.10
CA ALA A 126 13.00 13.40 10.55
C ALA A 126 13.91 12.27 11.06
N PHE A 127 13.36 11.07 11.32
CA PHE A 127 14.06 9.94 11.96
C PHE A 127 14.29 8.75 11.03
N GLY A 128 13.88 8.84 9.78
CA GLY A 128 14.06 7.76 8.79
C GLY A 128 13.36 8.06 7.48
N ASN A 129 13.47 7.14 6.53
CA ASN A 129 12.87 7.29 5.20
C ASN A 129 11.37 6.96 5.23
N VAL A 130 10.56 7.87 5.79
CA VAL A 130 9.10 7.77 5.85
C VAL A 130 8.49 8.23 4.53
N ARG A 131 7.53 7.46 4.03
CA ARG A 131 6.75 7.74 2.82
C ARG A 131 5.26 7.64 3.17
N VAL A 132 4.44 8.52 2.62
CA VAL A 132 3.00 8.56 2.88
C VAL A 132 2.24 8.06 1.67
N MET A 133 1.33 7.12 1.90
CA MET A 133 0.49 6.52 0.87
C MET A 133 -0.99 6.74 1.16
N PHE A 134 -1.73 7.28 0.19
CA PHE A 134 -3.16 7.53 0.31
C PHE A 134 -3.97 6.37 -0.27
N PRO A 135 -4.83 5.71 0.54
CA PRO A 135 -5.69 4.62 0.10
C PRO A 135 -6.95 5.11 -0.63
N MET A 136 -7.57 4.23 -1.40
CA MET A 136 -8.89 4.42 -2.03
C MET A 136 -9.03 5.67 -2.91
N ILE A 137 -7.93 6.15 -3.47
CA ILE A 137 -7.96 7.27 -4.42
C ILE A 137 -8.71 6.83 -5.68
N ALA A 138 -9.68 7.63 -6.09
CA ALA A 138 -10.50 7.42 -7.28
C ALA A 138 -10.49 8.65 -8.21
N SER A 139 -9.92 9.77 -7.77
CA SER A 139 -9.84 11.00 -8.56
C SER A 139 -8.56 11.80 -8.25
N VAL A 140 -8.15 12.62 -9.21
CA VAL A 140 -7.06 13.60 -9.02
C VAL A 140 -7.43 14.64 -7.95
N GLY A 141 -8.73 14.94 -7.84
CA GLY A 141 -9.25 15.88 -6.83
C GLY A 141 -8.97 15.42 -5.41
N GLU A 142 -9.20 14.13 -5.11
CA GLU A 142 -8.89 13.54 -3.80
C GLU A 142 -7.40 13.61 -3.49
N PHE A 143 -6.53 13.26 -4.44
CA PHE A 143 -5.09 13.37 -4.24
C PHE A 143 -4.63 14.81 -3.99
N ARG A 144 -5.16 15.77 -4.76
CA ARG A 144 -4.85 17.21 -4.55
C ARG A 144 -5.31 17.69 -3.18
N ALA A 145 -6.51 17.31 -2.76
CA ALA A 145 -7.03 17.66 -1.45
C ALA A 145 -6.16 17.09 -0.32
N ALA A 146 -5.79 15.82 -0.41
CA ALA A 146 -4.89 15.20 0.55
C ALA A 146 -3.51 15.88 0.60
N LYS A 147 -2.92 16.18 -0.56
CA LYS A 147 -1.65 16.91 -0.65
C LYS A 147 -1.73 18.30 -0.03
N ALA A 148 -2.83 19.03 -0.24
CA ALA A 148 -3.03 20.36 0.38
C ALA A 148 -3.05 20.30 1.90
N VAL A 149 -3.61 19.24 2.50
CA VAL A 149 -3.54 19.04 3.95
C VAL A 149 -2.11 18.78 4.41
N VAL A 150 -1.33 17.98 3.67
CA VAL A 150 0.11 17.78 3.96
C VAL A 150 0.86 19.11 3.94
N GLU A 151 0.65 19.93 2.91
CA GLU A 151 1.31 21.23 2.76
C GLU A 151 0.93 22.20 3.92
N THR A 152 -0.32 22.16 4.37
CA THR A 152 -0.77 22.90 5.55
C THR A 152 -0.04 22.43 6.81
N CYS A 153 0.05 21.12 7.03
CA CYS A 153 0.79 20.55 8.16
C CYS A 153 2.28 20.91 8.13
N MET A 154 2.90 20.94 6.96
CA MET A 154 4.29 21.38 6.79
C MET A 154 4.47 22.85 7.21
N ALA A 155 3.56 23.73 6.77
CA ALA A 155 3.61 25.14 7.15
C ALA A 155 3.45 25.36 8.67
N GLU A 156 2.60 24.57 9.32
CA GLU A 156 2.44 24.59 10.77
C GLU A 156 3.72 24.15 11.50
N LEU A 157 4.31 23.03 11.09
CA LEU A 157 5.56 22.53 11.67
C LEU A 157 6.73 23.48 11.45
N ASP A 158 6.77 24.18 10.30
CA ASP A 158 7.74 25.24 10.03
C ASP A 158 7.58 26.40 11.01
N ALA A 159 6.35 26.84 11.26
CA ALA A 159 6.06 27.91 12.21
C ALA A 159 6.42 27.53 13.66
N GLU A 160 6.31 26.25 14.00
CA GLU A 160 6.67 25.69 15.31
C GLU A 160 8.16 25.36 15.42
N GLY A 161 8.94 25.43 14.34
CA GLY A 161 10.35 25.06 14.30
C GLY A 161 10.61 23.56 14.45
N VAL A 162 9.65 22.72 14.11
CA VAL A 162 9.73 21.26 14.21
C VAL A 162 10.32 20.67 12.93
N ALA A 163 11.33 19.83 13.08
CA ALA A 163 12.01 19.19 11.96
C ALA A 163 11.18 18.07 11.30
N TYR A 164 11.20 18.02 9.98
CA TYR A 164 10.61 16.96 9.16
C TYR A 164 11.32 16.88 7.80
N ASP A 165 11.10 15.82 7.04
CA ASP A 165 11.59 15.70 5.67
C ASP A 165 10.74 16.55 4.73
N ARG A 166 11.33 17.64 4.20
CA ARG A 166 10.66 18.56 3.26
C ARG A 166 10.36 17.92 1.90
N ASP A 167 11.04 16.85 1.57
CA ASP A 167 10.89 16.11 0.31
C ASP A 167 10.19 14.75 0.51
N ILE A 168 9.42 14.61 1.57
CA ILE A 168 8.68 13.38 1.90
C ILE A 168 7.90 12.88 0.67
N ALA A 169 8.09 11.59 0.34
CA ALA A 169 7.43 11.01 -0.81
C ALA A 169 5.94 10.75 -0.53
N LEU A 170 5.08 11.33 -1.37
CA LEU A 170 3.64 11.07 -1.37
C LEU A 170 3.29 10.12 -2.50
N GLY A 171 2.58 9.04 -2.19
CA GLY A 171 2.17 8.03 -3.14
C GLY A 171 0.68 7.72 -3.09
N VAL A 172 0.24 6.96 -4.08
CA VAL A 172 -1.15 6.52 -4.24
C VAL A 172 -1.22 5.01 -4.15
N MET A 173 -2.17 4.50 -3.39
CA MET A 173 -2.58 3.12 -3.52
C MET A 173 -3.52 3.00 -4.72
N ILE A 174 -3.07 2.31 -5.76
CA ILE A 174 -3.88 2.02 -6.95
C ILE A 174 -4.69 0.76 -6.65
N GLU A 175 -5.92 0.94 -6.26
CA GLU A 175 -6.79 -0.15 -5.82
C GLU A 175 -8.24 -0.01 -6.30
N THR A 176 -8.56 1.13 -6.92
CA THR A 176 -9.83 1.33 -7.62
C THR A 176 -9.60 1.29 -9.14
N PRO A 177 -10.49 0.69 -9.94
CA PRO A 177 -10.41 0.81 -11.40
C PRO A 177 -10.36 2.26 -11.88
N ALA A 178 -11.05 3.18 -11.21
CA ALA A 178 -10.98 4.60 -11.51
C ALA A 178 -9.56 5.15 -11.47
N ALA A 179 -8.77 4.81 -10.43
CA ALA A 179 -7.37 5.23 -10.31
C ALA A 179 -6.49 4.65 -11.44
N VAL A 180 -6.78 3.43 -11.90
CA VAL A 180 -6.06 2.82 -13.02
C VAL A 180 -6.23 3.64 -14.29
N PHE A 181 -7.46 4.06 -14.61
CA PHE A 181 -7.76 4.84 -15.82
C PHE A 181 -7.16 6.24 -15.84
N ILE A 182 -6.87 6.82 -14.67
CA ILE A 182 -6.26 8.16 -14.52
C ILE A 182 -4.82 8.08 -13.98
N ALA A 183 -4.17 6.93 -14.14
CA ALA A 183 -2.84 6.70 -13.58
C ALA A 183 -1.78 7.65 -14.14
N ASP A 184 -1.90 8.12 -15.37
CA ASP A 184 -1.08 9.17 -15.96
C ASP A 184 -1.20 10.50 -15.21
N GLU A 185 -2.42 10.94 -14.94
CA GLU A 185 -2.68 12.19 -14.20
C GLU A 185 -2.20 12.11 -12.74
N LEU A 186 -2.35 10.95 -12.10
CA LEU A 186 -1.84 10.70 -10.75
C LEU A 186 -0.31 10.66 -10.73
N ALA A 187 0.33 10.02 -11.71
CA ALA A 187 1.77 9.91 -11.83
C ALA A 187 2.48 11.26 -12.02
N ALA A 188 1.80 12.22 -12.64
CA ALA A 188 2.31 13.60 -12.75
C ALA A 188 2.46 14.31 -11.38
N ARG A 189 1.91 13.73 -10.30
CA ARG A 189 1.80 14.35 -8.98
C ARG A 189 2.34 13.49 -7.84
N ALA A 190 2.27 12.18 -7.98
CA ALA A 190 2.73 11.21 -6.99
C ALA A 190 4.16 10.76 -7.28
N ARG A 191 4.91 10.39 -6.23
CA ARG A 191 6.26 9.85 -6.31
C ARG A 191 6.29 8.34 -6.53
N PHE A 192 5.25 7.63 -6.10
CA PHE A 192 5.16 6.19 -6.24
C PHE A 192 3.70 5.72 -6.29
N PHE A 193 3.50 4.53 -6.87
CA PHE A 193 2.25 3.78 -6.78
C PHE A 193 2.50 2.47 -6.04
N SER A 194 1.57 2.11 -5.17
CA SER A 194 1.48 0.77 -4.60
C SER A 194 0.14 0.17 -4.98
N ILE A 195 0.16 -0.95 -5.68
CA ILE A 195 -1.07 -1.55 -6.17
C ILE A 195 -1.70 -2.38 -5.05
N GLY A 196 -2.90 -2.00 -4.63
CA GLY A 196 -3.72 -2.71 -3.64
C GLY A 196 -4.58 -3.76 -4.32
N THR A 197 -4.00 -4.92 -4.58
CA THR A 197 -4.64 -5.95 -5.42
C THR A 197 -5.88 -6.59 -4.80
N ASN A 198 -6.07 -6.54 -3.49
CA ASN A 198 -7.28 -7.08 -2.87
C ASN A 198 -8.52 -6.27 -3.25
N ASP A 199 -8.49 -4.96 -3.05
CA ASP A 199 -9.58 -4.05 -3.43
C ASP A 199 -9.74 -3.99 -4.95
N LEU A 200 -8.63 -3.94 -5.71
CA LEU A 200 -8.68 -3.96 -7.16
C LEU A 200 -9.33 -5.24 -7.70
N THR A 201 -9.03 -6.39 -7.12
CA THR A 201 -9.67 -7.67 -7.46
C THR A 201 -11.16 -7.62 -7.14
N GLN A 202 -11.53 -7.21 -5.92
CA GLN A 202 -12.92 -7.09 -5.49
C GLN A 202 -13.74 -6.23 -6.44
N MET A 203 -13.24 -5.05 -6.81
CA MET A 203 -13.96 -4.12 -7.68
C MET A 203 -13.99 -4.58 -9.14
N THR A 204 -12.97 -5.29 -9.60
CA THR A 204 -12.90 -5.81 -10.96
C THR A 204 -13.85 -6.99 -11.16
N PHE A 205 -13.89 -7.92 -10.21
CA PHE A 205 -14.81 -9.05 -10.26
C PHE A 205 -16.25 -8.70 -9.83
N GLY A 206 -16.44 -7.59 -9.12
CA GLY A 206 -17.76 -7.16 -8.66
C GLY A 206 -18.34 -8.01 -7.54
N PHE A 207 -17.50 -8.59 -6.67
CA PHE A 207 -17.93 -9.31 -5.48
C PHE A 207 -17.07 -9.00 -4.26
N SER A 208 -17.70 -9.02 -3.08
CA SER A 208 -17.03 -8.77 -1.82
C SER A 208 -16.09 -9.93 -1.45
N ARG A 209 -14.88 -9.61 -1.02
CA ARG A 209 -13.91 -10.57 -0.49
C ARG A 209 -14.49 -11.38 0.67
N ASP A 210 -15.27 -10.76 1.55
CA ASP A 210 -15.84 -11.40 2.73
C ASP A 210 -17.03 -12.30 2.39
N ASP A 211 -17.78 -11.97 1.32
CA ASP A 211 -18.92 -12.76 0.87
C ASP A 211 -18.56 -13.82 -0.18
N ALA A 212 -17.43 -13.70 -0.83
CA ALA A 212 -17.03 -14.56 -1.94
C ALA A 212 -16.98 -16.05 -1.57
N ALA A 213 -16.61 -16.39 -0.34
CA ALA A 213 -16.58 -17.76 0.15
C ALA A 213 -17.94 -18.47 0.04
N LYS A 214 -19.06 -17.73 0.01
CA LYS A 214 -20.40 -18.28 -0.10
C LYS A 214 -20.69 -18.95 -1.44
N PHE A 215 -19.99 -18.56 -2.52
CA PHE A 215 -20.23 -19.09 -3.87
C PHE A 215 -18.95 -19.59 -4.57
N LEU A 216 -17.76 -19.17 -4.17
CA LEU A 216 -16.51 -19.58 -4.81
C LEU A 216 -16.29 -21.09 -4.74
N GLY A 217 -16.76 -21.76 -3.68
CA GLY A 217 -16.71 -23.22 -3.58
C GLY A 217 -17.37 -23.89 -4.80
N ALA A 218 -18.58 -23.47 -5.17
CA ALA A 218 -19.28 -24.00 -6.35
C ALA A 218 -18.54 -23.69 -7.66
N TYR A 219 -17.83 -22.56 -7.74
CA TYR A 219 -17.03 -22.21 -8.92
C TYR A 219 -15.78 -23.08 -9.07
N TYR A 220 -15.16 -23.50 -7.95
CA TYR A 220 -14.04 -24.44 -7.97
C TYR A 220 -14.51 -25.85 -8.36
N ASP A 221 -15.63 -26.32 -7.80
CA ASP A 221 -16.22 -27.63 -8.08
C ASP A 221 -16.58 -27.77 -9.58
N THR A 222 -17.08 -26.70 -10.17
CA THR A 222 -17.46 -26.65 -11.59
C THR A 222 -16.32 -26.20 -12.52
N LYS A 223 -15.12 -25.95 -11.97
CA LYS A 223 -13.92 -25.49 -12.70
C LYS A 223 -14.13 -24.20 -13.48
N ILE A 224 -15.01 -23.31 -13.03
CA ILE A 224 -15.16 -21.96 -13.55
C ILE A 224 -13.95 -21.12 -13.15
N TYR A 225 -13.49 -21.25 -11.91
CA TYR A 225 -12.21 -20.76 -11.45
C TYR A 225 -11.30 -21.91 -11.04
N GLU A 226 -10.01 -21.82 -11.42
CA GLU A 226 -9.00 -22.79 -10.99
C GLU A 226 -8.47 -22.46 -9.60
N ASN A 227 -8.38 -21.17 -9.26
CA ASN A 227 -7.81 -20.66 -8.02
C ASN A 227 -8.63 -19.50 -7.46
N ASP A 228 -8.45 -19.25 -6.16
CA ASP A 228 -8.99 -18.07 -5.48
C ASP A 228 -8.32 -16.80 -6.03
N PRO A 229 -9.07 -15.87 -6.65
CA PRO A 229 -8.52 -14.65 -7.22
C PRO A 229 -7.95 -13.68 -6.17
N PHE A 230 -8.26 -13.87 -4.88
CA PHE A 230 -7.65 -13.11 -3.79
C PHE A 230 -6.31 -13.68 -3.33
N GLN A 231 -6.01 -14.94 -3.64
CA GLN A 231 -4.73 -15.57 -3.31
C GLN A 231 -3.77 -15.58 -4.49
N HIS A 232 -4.28 -15.83 -5.69
CA HIS A 232 -3.53 -15.87 -6.94
C HIS A 232 -4.06 -14.78 -7.87
N LEU A 233 -3.17 -13.93 -8.35
CA LEU A 233 -3.57 -12.80 -9.21
C LEU A 233 -4.21 -13.31 -10.50
N ASP A 234 -5.43 -12.87 -10.78
CA ASP A 234 -6.03 -13.02 -12.09
C ASP A 234 -5.30 -12.14 -13.12
N VAL A 235 -4.42 -12.76 -13.90
CA VAL A 235 -3.60 -12.05 -14.88
C VAL A 235 -4.39 -11.58 -16.11
N ASN A 236 -5.56 -12.19 -16.36
CA ASN A 236 -6.36 -11.91 -17.56
C ASN A 236 -7.28 -10.68 -17.43
N GLY A 237 -7.73 -10.38 -16.22
CA GLY A 237 -8.56 -9.23 -15.91
C GLY A 237 -7.79 -8.22 -15.04
N VAL A 238 -7.61 -8.53 -13.75
CA VAL A 238 -6.91 -7.66 -12.80
C VAL A 238 -5.47 -7.37 -13.24
N GLY A 239 -4.77 -8.36 -13.77
CA GLY A 239 -3.41 -8.20 -14.30
C GLY A 239 -3.32 -7.16 -15.43
N LYS A 240 -4.32 -7.09 -16.30
CA LYS A 240 -4.38 -6.05 -17.34
C LYS A 240 -4.53 -4.65 -16.76
N LEU A 241 -5.31 -4.49 -15.69
CA LEU A 241 -5.42 -3.20 -14.99
C LEU A 241 -4.09 -2.83 -14.33
N VAL A 242 -3.40 -3.78 -13.71
CA VAL A 242 -2.05 -3.56 -13.16
C VAL A 242 -1.09 -3.10 -14.26
N GLU A 243 -1.03 -3.80 -15.37
CA GLU A 243 -0.18 -3.45 -16.52
C GLU A 243 -0.52 -2.06 -17.06
N MET A 244 -1.81 -1.74 -17.18
CA MET A 244 -2.28 -0.42 -17.64
C MET A 244 -1.81 0.70 -16.69
N ALA A 245 -1.98 0.53 -15.38
CA ALA A 245 -1.53 1.52 -14.39
C ALA A 245 -0.01 1.74 -14.46
N CYS A 246 0.78 0.66 -14.60
CA CYS A 246 2.22 0.75 -14.76
C CYS A 246 2.62 1.50 -16.02
N LYS A 247 2.00 1.16 -17.14
CA LYS A 247 2.29 1.78 -18.44
C LYS A 247 1.94 3.26 -18.45
N LEU A 248 0.71 3.61 -18.08
CA LEU A 248 0.24 5.00 -18.03
C LEU A 248 1.09 5.83 -17.05
N GLY A 249 1.38 5.27 -15.88
CA GLY A 249 2.17 5.95 -14.88
C GLY A 249 3.57 6.28 -15.38
N ARG A 250 4.30 5.31 -15.95
CA ARG A 250 5.67 5.52 -16.47
C ARG A 250 5.76 6.31 -17.75
N GLN A 251 4.72 6.33 -18.57
CA GLN A 251 4.66 7.22 -19.73
C GLN A 251 4.69 8.70 -19.32
N THR A 252 4.08 9.03 -18.18
CA THR A 252 4.04 10.39 -17.65
C THR A 252 5.23 10.69 -16.74
N ASN A 253 5.61 9.74 -15.90
CA ASN A 253 6.73 9.86 -14.97
C ASN A 253 7.64 8.62 -15.10
N PRO A 254 8.71 8.69 -15.89
CA PRO A 254 9.65 7.59 -16.07
C PRO A 254 10.30 7.10 -14.76
N ASP A 255 10.44 7.99 -13.78
CA ASP A 255 11.04 7.70 -12.47
C ASP A 255 10.02 7.25 -11.43
N LEU A 256 8.76 7.04 -11.83
CA LEU A 256 7.72 6.57 -10.93
C LEU A 256 8.07 5.19 -10.38
N GLU A 257 8.17 5.10 -9.06
CA GLU A 257 8.35 3.82 -8.40
C GLU A 257 7.01 3.07 -8.32
N LEU A 258 7.02 1.82 -8.72
CA LEU A 258 5.83 0.96 -8.84
C LEU A 258 5.98 -0.29 -8.00
N GLY A 259 5.01 -0.58 -7.16
CA GLY A 259 5.00 -1.79 -6.35
C GLY A 259 3.61 -2.36 -6.12
N ILE A 260 3.58 -3.46 -5.39
CA ILE A 260 2.36 -4.18 -5.00
C ILE A 260 2.41 -4.47 -3.50
N CYS A 261 1.29 -4.36 -2.81
CA CYS A 261 1.21 -4.59 -1.37
C CYS A 261 0.05 -5.48 -0.92
N GLY A 262 -0.81 -5.94 -1.84
CA GLY A 262 -1.87 -6.91 -1.53
C GLY A 262 -1.33 -8.31 -1.22
N GLU A 263 -2.21 -9.24 -0.93
CA GLU A 263 -1.86 -10.66 -0.62
C GLU A 263 -1.02 -11.31 -1.73
N HIS A 264 -1.23 -10.90 -2.97
CA HIS A 264 -0.48 -11.37 -4.14
C HIS A 264 1.02 -11.05 -4.09
N GLY A 265 1.45 -10.06 -3.30
CA GLY A 265 2.87 -9.73 -3.12
C GLY A 265 3.72 -10.85 -2.51
N GLY A 266 3.09 -11.84 -1.90
CA GLY A 266 3.74 -13.03 -1.34
C GLY A 266 3.51 -14.32 -2.16
N ASP A 267 2.75 -14.26 -3.26
CA ASP A 267 2.47 -15.41 -4.12
C ASP A 267 3.48 -15.53 -5.27
N PRO A 268 4.17 -16.68 -5.42
CA PRO A 268 5.21 -16.85 -6.44
C PRO A 268 4.75 -16.61 -7.88
N SER A 269 3.53 -17.03 -8.23
CA SER A 269 2.99 -16.84 -9.59
C SER A 269 2.70 -15.38 -9.87
N SER A 270 2.15 -14.67 -8.90
CA SER A 270 1.87 -13.24 -8.95
C SER A 270 3.17 -12.42 -9.01
N ILE A 271 4.21 -12.82 -8.27
CA ILE A 271 5.55 -12.17 -8.31
C ILE A 271 6.17 -12.30 -9.70
N ALA A 272 6.03 -13.45 -10.37
CA ALA A 272 6.51 -13.61 -11.75
C ALA A 272 5.81 -12.64 -12.72
N PHE A 273 4.51 -12.44 -12.55
CA PHE A 273 3.76 -11.43 -13.31
C PHE A 273 4.23 -10.00 -12.98
N CYS A 274 4.41 -9.67 -11.69
CA CYS A 274 4.93 -8.36 -11.26
C CYS A 274 6.29 -8.04 -11.90
N HIS A 275 7.16 -9.05 -11.99
CA HIS A 275 8.44 -8.92 -12.68
C HIS A 275 8.25 -8.59 -14.16
N LYS A 276 7.37 -9.33 -14.86
CA LYS A 276 7.08 -9.14 -16.29
C LYS A 276 6.55 -7.73 -16.61
N VAL A 277 5.63 -7.20 -15.79
CA VAL A 277 5.03 -5.86 -16.02
C VAL A 277 5.90 -4.72 -15.52
N GLY A 278 7.02 -5.02 -14.90
CA GLY A 278 8.02 -4.04 -14.56
C GLY A 278 7.85 -3.36 -13.20
N LEU A 279 7.26 -4.02 -12.21
CA LEU A 279 7.25 -3.49 -10.85
C LEU A 279 8.66 -3.44 -10.24
N ASP A 280 8.90 -2.44 -9.40
CA ASP A 280 10.18 -2.23 -8.72
C ASP A 280 10.25 -2.98 -7.40
N TYR A 281 9.11 -3.16 -6.73
CA TYR A 281 9.04 -3.90 -5.48
C TYR A 281 7.75 -4.72 -5.33
N VAL A 282 7.85 -5.75 -4.49
CA VAL A 282 6.72 -6.47 -3.93
C VAL A 282 6.76 -6.34 -2.41
N SER A 283 5.60 -6.25 -1.77
CA SER A 283 5.48 -6.16 -0.31
C SER A 283 4.55 -7.24 0.21
N CYS A 284 4.97 -7.97 1.23
CA CYS A 284 4.22 -9.11 1.77
C CYS A 284 4.39 -9.24 3.29
N SER A 285 3.58 -10.11 3.90
CA SER A 285 3.69 -10.41 5.32
C SER A 285 5.09 -10.95 5.70
N PRO A 286 5.56 -10.73 6.93
CA PRO A 286 6.93 -11.09 7.35
C PRO A 286 7.31 -12.54 7.06
N PHE A 287 6.41 -13.49 7.30
CA PHE A 287 6.65 -14.92 7.07
C PHE A 287 6.73 -15.30 5.59
N ARG A 288 6.20 -14.47 4.67
CA ARG A 288 6.30 -14.68 3.22
C ARG A 288 7.54 -14.05 2.58
N VAL A 289 8.24 -13.17 3.28
CA VAL A 289 9.44 -12.49 2.75
C VAL A 289 10.48 -13.46 2.18
N PRO A 290 10.86 -14.57 2.86
CA PRO A 290 11.84 -15.51 2.30
C PRO A 290 11.36 -16.16 1.00
N ILE A 291 10.07 -16.50 0.91
CA ILE A 291 9.45 -17.11 -0.27
C ILE A 291 9.41 -16.09 -1.42
N ALA A 292 9.01 -14.85 -1.14
CA ALA A 292 8.96 -13.78 -2.13
C ALA A 292 10.36 -13.49 -2.71
N ARG A 293 11.41 -13.49 -1.90
CA ARG A 293 12.79 -13.33 -2.35
C ARG A 293 13.22 -14.45 -3.30
N LEU A 294 12.88 -15.70 -2.98
CA LEU A 294 13.17 -16.83 -3.85
C LEU A 294 12.40 -16.74 -5.17
N ALA A 295 11.11 -16.42 -5.12
CA ALA A 295 10.27 -16.25 -6.29
C ALA A 295 10.77 -15.14 -7.23
N ALA A 296 11.15 -13.99 -6.67
CA ALA A 296 11.73 -12.88 -7.42
C ALA A 296 13.04 -13.29 -8.12
N ALA A 297 13.92 -14.02 -7.43
CA ALA A 297 15.15 -14.55 -8.02
C ALA A 297 14.87 -15.57 -9.14
N GLN A 298 13.90 -16.44 -8.96
CA GLN A 298 13.50 -17.44 -9.99
C GLN A 298 12.89 -16.77 -11.21
N ALA A 299 12.04 -15.75 -11.04
CA ALA A 299 11.47 -14.98 -12.14
C ALA A 299 12.58 -14.34 -12.99
N ALA A 300 13.56 -13.77 -12.32
CA ALA A 300 14.75 -13.18 -12.92
C ALA A 300 15.56 -14.19 -13.79
N ILE A 301 15.76 -15.41 -13.28
CA ILE A 301 16.52 -16.47 -13.99
C ILE A 301 15.73 -16.99 -15.19
N ARG A 302 14.40 -17.10 -15.10
CA ARG A 302 13.55 -17.57 -16.20
C ARG A 302 13.56 -16.64 -17.40
N GLU A 303 13.55 -15.32 -17.16
CA GLU A 303 13.62 -14.31 -18.23
C GLU A 303 14.90 -14.43 -19.06
N GLN A 304 16.01 -14.89 -18.47
CA GLN A 304 17.27 -15.08 -19.21
C GLN A 304 17.30 -16.28 -20.13
N ARG A 305 16.41 -17.27 -19.90
CA ARG A 305 16.42 -18.52 -20.67
C ARG A 305 15.44 -18.47 -21.84
N GLN A 306 14.71 -17.38 -22.00
CA GLN A 306 13.85 -17.06 -23.15
C GLN A 306 14.55 -16.06 -24.08
#